data_f3b515b70b905611d0daa9b4948d119f
#
_entry.id   f3b515b70b905611d0daa9b4948d119f
#
_cell.length_a   1.000
_cell.length_b   1.000
_cell.length_c   1.000
_cell.angle_alpha   90.00
_cell.angle_beta   90.00
_cell.angle_gamma   90.00
#
_symmetry.space_group_name_H-M   'P 1'
#
loop_
_entity.id
_entity.type
_entity.pdbx_description
1 polymer ?
#
loop_
_entity_poly.entity_id
_entity_poly.type
_entity_poly.pdbx_seq_one_letter_code
_entity_poly.pdbx_strand_id
1 'polypeptide(L)'
;MKENIERIKIITKERIRDEINKLLVGKNPSVGIRILVESGLSLYIIPEINELKIEVDPKHHHKDVYEHTLAVLDRVPPKLTLRMGALLHDIAKPNTKGIENGKVHFRHHEVVGARMTKKILKGLKYDNKTIKDISLLVEQHLRPHTFKMGWTDSAVRRYIVDAGHMLEDLNQLVRADVTTKNKTKAKEIYDNLDEMEKRIEEVKAKEELSKIRPALSGDEIMKHFNIQPGPKVGVIMKALYEQRINDGEVSKEEALQLAEETFKNL
;
A
#
# COMPACT_ATOMS: atom_id res chain seq x y z
N MET A 1 10.42 34.26 1.03
CA MET A 1 9.75 33.12 0.37
C MET A 1 8.24 33.36 0.23
N LYS A 2 7.53 33.83 1.26
CA LYS A 2 6.07 34.08 1.22
C LYS A 2 5.66 35.12 0.14
N GLU A 3 6.42 36.18 -0.05
CA GLU A 3 6.11 37.24 -1.02
C GLU A 3 6.07 36.81 -2.50
N ASN A 4 6.74 35.70 -2.84
CA ASN A 4 6.87 35.21 -4.21
C ASN A 4 6.21 33.84 -4.42
N ILE A 5 5.37 33.39 -3.50
CA ILE A 5 4.79 32.03 -3.53
C ILE A 5 3.95 31.78 -4.77
N GLU A 6 3.25 32.79 -5.26
CA GLU A 6 2.42 32.73 -6.46
C GLU A 6 3.21 32.35 -7.74
N ARG A 7 4.54 32.58 -7.74
CA ARG A 7 5.40 32.20 -8.86
C ARG A 7 5.52 30.71 -9.05
N ILE A 8 5.12 29.89 -8.06
CA ILE A 8 5.05 28.43 -8.22
C ILE A 8 4.10 28.02 -9.37
N LYS A 9 3.09 28.84 -9.67
CA LYS A 9 2.09 28.60 -10.71
C LYS A 9 2.68 28.60 -12.13
N ILE A 10 3.82 29.28 -12.35
CA ILE A 10 4.52 29.30 -13.66
C ILE A 10 5.52 28.15 -13.81
N ILE A 11 5.77 27.38 -12.74
CA ILE A 11 6.68 26.24 -12.79
C ILE A 11 5.92 25.00 -13.24
N THR A 12 6.51 24.23 -14.16
CA THR A 12 5.89 23.00 -14.65
C THR A 12 5.78 21.94 -13.55
N LYS A 13 4.79 21.08 -13.65
CA LYS A 13 4.56 20.03 -12.63
C LYS A 13 5.72 19.04 -12.58
N GLU A 14 6.38 18.78 -13.69
CA GLU A 14 7.56 17.93 -13.79
C GLU A 14 8.73 18.50 -12.97
N ARG A 15 9.00 19.80 -13.07
CA ARG A 15 10.04 20.45 -12.27
C ARG A 15 9.72 20.45 -10.79
N ILE A 16 8.47 20.70 -10.44
CA ILE A 16 8.00 20.60 -9.04
C ILE A 16 8.21 19.17 -8.52
N ARG A 17 7.79 18.16 -9.31
CA ARG A 17 8.01 16.74 -8.99
C ARG A 17 9.48 16.44 -8.71
N ASP A 18 10.36 16.89 -9.60
CA ASP A 18 11.78 16.58 -9.50
C ASP A 18 12.42 17.20 -8.25
N GLU A 19 12.00 18.39 -7.83
CA GLU A 19 12.44 19.00 -6.58
C GLU A 19 11.86 18.28 -5.35
N ILE A 20 10.59 17.85 -5.39
CA ILE A 20 10.00 17.02 -4.33
C ILE A 20 10.74 15.70 -4.20
N ASN A 21 11.11 15.07 -5.32
CA ASN A 21 11.88 13.83 -5.32
C ASN A 21 13.23 14.02 -4.62
N LYS A 22 13.97 15.07 -4.95
CA LYS A 22 15.25 15.41 -4.30
C LYS A 22 15.08 15.66 -2.80
N LEU A 23 14.04 16.39 -2.41
CA LEU A 23 13.71 16.64 -1.02
C LEU A 23 13.47 15.33 -0.26
N LEU A 24 12.63 14.45 -0.81
CA LEU A 24 12.26 13.18 -0.17
C LEU A 24 13.45 12.24 0.01
N VAL A 25 14.33 12.11 -0.99
CA VAL A 25 15.51 11.24 -0.88
C VAL A 25 16.68 11.90 -0.12
N GLY A 26 16.53 13.16 0.25
CA GLY A 26 17.51 13.90 1.03
C GLY A 26 17.71 13.36 2.45
N LYS A 27 18.71 13.89 3.17
CA LYS A 27 19.07 13.44 4.51
C LYS A 27 17.99 13.71 5.57
N ASN A 28 17.27 14.82 5.46
CA ASN A 28 16.28 15.27 6.45
C ASN A 28 14.94 15.60 5.75
N PRO A 29 14.20 14.61 5.23
CA PRO A 29 13.01 14.88 4.42
C PRO A 29 11.89 15.54 5.22
N SER A 30 11.72 15.22 6.50
CA SER A 30 10.71 15.85 7.35
C SER A 30 10.92 17.34 7.50
N VAL A 31 12.17 17.80 7.62
CA VAL A 31 12.51 19.24 7.68
C VAL A 31 12.08 19.93 6.38
N GLY A 32 12.35 19.30 5.22
CA GLY A 32 11.93 19.83 3.93
C GLY A 32 10.41 19.94 3.80
N ILE A 33 9.66 18.91 4.23
CA ILE A 33 8.18 18.95 4.26
C ILE A 33 7.66 20.02 5.21
N ARG A 34 8.27 20.20 6.39
CA ARG A 34 7.89 21.30 7.30
C ARG A 34 8.04 22.66 6.62
N ILE A 35 9.18 22.90 5.97
CA ILE A 35 9.43 24.17 5.25
C ILE A 35 8.38 24.36 4.14
N LEU A 36 8.01 23.32 3.38
CA LEU A 36 6.96 23.41 2.36
C LEU A 36 5.61 23.81 2.97
N VAL A 37 5.25 23.23 4.12
CA VAL A 37 3.99 23.53 4.81
C VAL A 37 4.02 24.94 5.42
N GLU A 38 5.07 25.29 6.14
CA GLU A 38 5.21 26.60 6.82
C GLU A 38 5.32 27.77 5.83
N SER A 39 5.94 27.55 4.69
CA SER A 39 6.00 28.56 3.62
C SER A 39 4.68 28.71 2.85
N GLY A 40 3.76 27.73 2.95
CA GLY A 40 2.52 27.69 2.19
C GLY A 40 2.68 27.07 0.79
N LEU A 41 3.88 26.66 0.37
CA LEU A 41 4.12 26.03 -0.93
C LEU A 41 3.35 24.71 -1.10
N SER A 42 3.17 23.97 0.00
CA SER A 42 2.40 22.72 0.01
C SER A 42 0.97 22.89 -0.53
N LEU A 43 0.33 24.06 -0.31
CA LEU A 43 -1.02 24.36 -0.81
C LEU A 43 -1.12 24.32 -2.34
N TYR A 44 -0.02 24.53 -3.05
CA TYR A 44 0.04 24.51 -4.53
C TYR A 44 0.55 23.17 -5.08
N ILE A 45 1.16 22.33 -4.23
CA ILE A 45 1.85 21.10 -4.65
C ILE A 45 1.05 19.87 -4.21
N ILE A 46 0.85 19.70 -2.91
CA ILE A 46 0.07 18.61 -2.27
C ILE A 46 -0.69 19.26 -1.09
N PRO A 47 -1.81 19.94 -1.35
CA PRO A 47 -2.57 20.65 -0.31
C PRO A 47 -3.06 19.72 0.81
N GLU A 48 -3.30 18.45 0.49
CA GLU A 48 -3.79 17.45 1.44
C GLU A 48 -2.85 17.23 2.63
N ILE A 49 -1.54 17.49 2.48
CA ILE A 49 -0.58 17.38 3.60
C ILE A 49 -0.93 18.37 4.73
N ASN A 50 -1.49 19.53 4.40
CA ASN A 50 -1.87 20.53 5.41
C ASN A 50 -3.07 20.07 6.26
N GLU A 51 -3.92 19.23 5.67
CA GLU A 51 -5.10 18.66 6.32
C GLU A 51 -4.74 17.61 7.39
N LEU A 52 -3.51 17.05 7.33
CA LEU A 52 -3.03 16.07 8.30
C LEU A 52 -2.84 16.62 9.71
N LYS A 53 -2.88 17.95 9.89
CA LYS A 53 -2.81 18.61 11.20
C LYS A 53 -4.13 18.45 11.96
N ILE A 54 -4.50 17.20 12.21
CA ILE A 54 -5.69 16.82 12.97
C ILE A 54 -5.30 16.01 14.20
N GLU A 55 -5.94 16.30 15.33
CA GLU A 55 -5.79 15.49 16.54
C GLU A 55 -6.50 14.14 16.37
N VAL A 56 -5.78 13.07 16.66
CA VAL A 56 -6.32 11.69 16.59
C VAL A 56 -7.23 11.41 17.77
N ASP A 57 -6.90 11.92 18.95
CA ASP A 57 -7.67 11.72 20.18
C ASP A 57 -7.64 13.00 21.03
N PRO A 58 -8.82 13.63 21.31
CA PRO A 58 -8.91 14.82 22.15
C PRO A 58 -8.38 14.64 23.56
N LYS A 59 -8.31 13.38 24.04
CA LYS A 59 -7.76 13.07 25.38
C LYS A 59 -6.25 12.82 25.39
N HIS A 60 -5.66 12.61 24.21
CA HIS A 60 -4.24 12.29 24.07
C HIS A 60 -3.60 13.20 23.02
N HIS A 61 -3.45 14.48 23.34
CA HIS A 61 -2.94 15.59 22.49
C HIS A 61 -1.57 15.37 21.78
N HIS A 62 -0.96 14.19 21.90
CA HIS A 62 0.39 13.95 21.38
C HIS A 62 0.44 13.15 20.06
N LYS A 63 -0.69 12.95 19.40
CA LYS A 63 -0.74 12.19 18.14
C LYS A 63 -1.44 12.99 17.05
N ASP A 64 -0.77 14.04 16.62
CA ASP A 64 -1.06 14.69 15.36
C ASP A 64 -0.64 13.77 14.22
N VAL A 65 -1.54 13.53 13.26
CA VAL A 65 -1.29 12.68 12.09
C VAL A 65 -0.13 13.24 11.25
N TYR A 66 0.01 14.55 11.17
CA TYR A 66 1.11 15.21 10.49
C TYR A 66 2.48 14.86 11.10
N GLU A 67 2.61 15.01 12.43
CA GLU A 67 3.85 14.69 13.13
C GLU A 67 4.17 13.19 13.07
N HIS A 68 3.16 12.34 13.14
CA HIS A 68 3.31 10.91 12.91
C HIS A 68 3.86 10.64 11.51
N THR A 69 3.25 11.21 10.48
CA THR A 69 3.67 11.05 9.08
C THR A 69 5.13 11.46 8.87
N LEU A 70 5.54 12.57 9.45
CA LEU A 70 6.94 13.03 9.38
C LEU A 70 7.91 12.09 10.10
N ALA A 71 7.51 11.53 11.23
CA ALA A 71 8.32 10.55 11.96
C ALA A 71 8.47 9.24 11.16
N VAL A 72 7.42 8.78 10.48
CA VAL A 72 7.49 7.62 9.58
C VAL A 72 8.40 7.91 8.39
N LEU A 73 8.26 9.08 7.78
CA LEU A 73 9.07 9.52 6.64
C LEU A 73 10.58 9.51 6.93
N ASP A 74 10.99 9.94 8.13
CA ASP A 74 12.40 9.97 8.53
C ASP A 74 12.98 8.57 8.82
N ARG A 75 12.11 7.61 9.18
CA ARG A 75 12.53 6.24 9.52
C ARG A 75 12.76 5.33 8.33
N VAL A 76 12.10 5.60 7.21
CA VAL A 76 12.25 4.76 6.02
C VAL A 76 13.52 5.10 5.24
N PRO A 77 14.17 4.11 4.59
CA PRO A 77 15.32 4.33 3.73
C PRO A 77 15.08 5.39 2.64
N PRO A 78 16.15 6.02 2.11
CA PRO A 78 16.05 7.07 1.09
C PRO A 78 15.73 6.52 -0.31
N LYS A 79 14.69 5.70 -0.41
CA LYS A 79 14.13 5.18 -1.65
C LYS A 79 12.87 5.97 -1.99
N LEU A 80 12.82 6.57 -3.17
CA LEU A 80 11.75 7.51 -3.55
C LEU A 80 10.35 6.93 -3.36
N THR A 81 10.10 5.73 -3.89
CA THR A 81 8.78 5.06 -3.79
C THR A 81 8.36 4.85 -2.34
N LEU A 82 9.31 4.40 -1.51
CA LEU A 82 9.06 4.14 -0.10
C LEU A 82 8.81 5.43 0.70
N ARG A 83 9.63 6.47 0.48
CA ARG A 83 9.45 7.77 1.15
C ARG A 83 8.20 8.51 0.71
N MET A 84 7.82 8.41 -0.56
CA MET A 84 6.55 8.95 -1.02
C MET A 84 5.38 8.14 -0.43
N GLY A 85 5.49 6.81 -0.36
CA GLY A 85 4.53 5.96 0.34
C GLY A 85 4.38 6.36 1.81
N ALA A 86 5.50 6.57 2.51
CA ALA A 86 5.51 7.04 3.91
C ALA A 86 4.87 8.43 4.08
N LEU A 87 5.08 9.34 3.14
CA LEU A 87 4.44 10.67 3.17
C LEU A 87 2.93 10.60 2.96
N LEU A 88 2.45 9.64 2.18
CA LEU A 88 1.05 9.57 1.74
C LEU A 88 0.23 8.45 2.41
N HIS A 89 0.83 7.56 3.26
CA HIS A 89 0.11 6.39 3.79
C HIS A 89 -1.16 6.77 4.56
N ASP A 90 -1.13 7.87 5.29
CA ASP A 90 -2.19 8.39 6.13
C ASP A 90 -2.96 9.58 5.52
N ILE A 91 -2.73 9.90 4.26
CA ILE A 91 -3.23 11.13 3.61
C ILE A 91 -4.74 11.30 3.66
N ALA A 92 -5.50 10.20 3.76
CA ALA A 92 -6.95 10.22 3.80
C ALA A 92 -7.54 10.20 5.22
N LYS A 93 -6.75 10.20 6.29
CA LYS A 93 -7.28 10.22 7.66
C LYS A 93 -8.20 11.42 7.92
N PRO A 94 -7.92 12.65 7.43
CA PRO A 94 -8.84 13.77 7.57
C PRO A 94 -10.22 13.50 6.94
N ASN A 95 -10.23 12.87 5.76
CA ASN A 95 -11.44 12.60 4.98
C ASN A 95 -12.27 11.41 5.50
N THR A 96 -11.65 10.54 6.33
CA THR A 96 -12.26 9.31 6.85
C THR A 96 -12.45 9.33 8.36
N LYS A 97 -12.18 10.49 8.99
CA LYS A 97 -12.37 10.68 10.43
C LYS A 97 -13.84 10.54 10.79
N GLY A 98 -14.15 9.61 11.68
CA GLY A 98 -15.45 9.43 12.26
C GLY A 98 -15.39 9.30 13.78
N ILE A 99 -16.51 9.45 14.44
CA ILE A 99 -16.66 9.27 15.91
C ILE A 99 -17.75 8.25 16.15
N GLU A 100 -17.42 7.17 16.84
CA GLU A 100 -18.39 6.14 17.23
C GLU A 100 -18.16 5.78 18.71
N ASN A 101 -19.20 5.81 19.50
CA ASN A 101 -19.12 5.59 20.96
C ASN A 101 -18.05 6.44 21.67
N GLY A 102 -17.90 7.70 21.25
CA GLY A 102 -16.92 8.64 21.79
C GLY A 102 -15.46 8.35 21.42
N LYS A 103 -15.22 7.38 20.52
CA LYS A 103 -13.88 7.05 20.00
C LYS A 103 -13.72 7.49 18.56
N VAL A 104 -12.59 8.11 18.27
CA VAL A 104 -12.21 8.49 16.89
C VAL A 104 -11.74 7.25 16.13
N HIS A 105 -12.18 7.12 14.89
CA HIS A 105 -11.73 6.10 13.95
C HIS A 105 -11.48 6.70 12.56
N PHE A 106 -10.73 5.96 11.73
CA PHE A 106 -10.38 6.33 10.35
C PHE A 106 -10.59 5.14 9.42
N ARG A 107 -11.84 4.64 9.34
CA ARG A 107 -12.15 3.43 8.58
C ARG A 107 -11.90 3.64 7.09
N HIS A 108 -11.24 2.67 6.47
CA HIS A 108 -10.94 2.64 5.03
C HIS A 108 -10.05 3.78 4.54
N HIS A 109 -9.27 4.42 5.44
CA HIS A 109 -8.34 5.47 5.00
C HIS A 109 -7.26 4.95 4.06
N GLU A 110 -6.89 3.66 4.12
CA GLU A 110 -5.96 3.01 3.21
C GLU A 110 -6.51 2.97 1.77
N VAL A 111 -7.78 2.62 1.58
CA VAL A 111 -8.43 2.55 0.26
C VAL A 111 -8.66 3.95 -0.31
N VAL A 112 -9.19 4.86 0.52
CA VAL A 112 -9.40 6.26 0.13
C VAL A 112 -8.05 6.93 -0.16
N GLY A 113 -7.05 6.69 0.70
CA GLY A 113 -5.68 7.20 0.57
C GLY A 113 -5.02 6.75 -0.73
N ALA A 114 -5.17 5.48 -1.12
CA ALA A 114 -4.66 4.98 -2.39
C ALA A 114 -5.27 5.72 -3.60
N ARG A 115 -6.57 6.02 -3.55
CA ARG A 115 -7.25 6.81 -4.61
C ARG A 115 -6.75 8.25 -4.64
N MET A 116 -6.58 8.89 -3.47
CA MET A 116 -6.03 10.24 -3.36
C MET A 116 -4.59 10.27 -3.86
N THR A 117 -3.76 9.30 -3.49
CA THR A 117 -2.38 9.14 -3.95
C THR A 117 -2.29 9.06 -5.47
N LYS A 118 -3.14 8.25 -6.13
CA LYS A 118 -3.20 8.18 -7.60
C LYS A 118 -3.49 9.55 -8.22
N LYS A 119 -4.44 10.31 -7.65
CA LYS A 119 -4.80 11.65 -8.14
C LYS A 119 -3.65 12.64 -7.96
N ILE A 120 -3.04 12.68 -6.78
CA ILE A 120 -1.91 13.55 -6.44
C ILE A 120 -0.72 13.30 -7.39
N LEU A 121 -0.29 12.04 -7.48
CA LEU A 121 0.87 11.67 -8.29
C LEU A 121 0.63 11.88 -9.80
N LYS A 122 -0.58 11.61 -10.29
CA LYS A 122 -0.96 11.94 -11.67
C LYS A 122 -0.91 13.45 -11.93
N GLY A 123 -1.38 14.27 -10.96
CA GLY A 123 -1.28 15.74 -11.02
C GLY A 123 0.16 16.23 -11.08
N LEU A 124 1.09 15.54 -10.40
CA LEU A 124 2.52 15.81 -10.42
C LEU A 124 3.27 15.14 -11.59
N LYS A 125 2.56 14.52 -12.54
CA LYS A 125 3.13 13.91 -13.74
C LYS A 125 4.12 12.77 -13.47
N TYR A 126 3.85 11.93 -12.45
CA TYR A 126 4.55 10.65 -12.30
C TYR A 126 4.10 9.66 -13.38
N ASP A 127 4.97 8.71 -13.71
CA ASP A 127 4.63 7.60 -14.60
C ASP A 127 3.68 6.58 -13.94
N ASN A 128 3.00 5.79 -14.76
CA ASN A 128 1.98 4.85 -14.29
C ASN A 128 2.53 3.76 -13.35
N LYS A 129 3.78 3.32 -13.56
CA LYS A 129 4.42 2.32 -12.71
C LYS A 129 4.64 2.89 -11.31
N THR A 130 5.25 4.06 -11.22
CA THR A 130 5.49 4.77 -9.95
C THR A 130 4.18 5.04 -9.21
N ILE A 131 3.13 5.49 -9.91
CA ILE A 131 1.80 5.71 -9.33
C ILE A 131 1.23 4.41 -8.76
N LYS A 132 1.33 3.30 -9.51
CA LYS A 132 0.84 1.99 -9.08
C LYS A 132 1.57 1.53 -7.82
N ASP A 133 2.90 1.58 -7.84
CA ASP A 133 3.75 1.09 -6.75
C ASP A 133 3.49 1.87 -5.43
N ILE A 134 3.47 3.20 -5.48
CA ILE A 134 3.21 4.02 -4.29
C ILE A 134 1.78 3.84 -3.79
N SER A 135 0.80 3.78 -4.70
CA SER A 135 -0.59 3.57 -4.31
C SER A 135 -0.83 2.21 -3.66
N LEU A 136 -0.08 1.18 -4.08
CA LEU A 136 -0.12 -0.15 -3.45
C LEU A 136 0.42 -0.08 -2.02
N LEU A 137 1.53 0.61 -1.77
CA LEU A 137 2.05 0.80 -0.42
C LEU A 137 1.01 1.45 0.49
N VAL A 138 0.35 2.51 0.02
CA VAL A 138 -0.72 3.20 0.77
C VAL A 138 -1.91 2.30 1.02
N GLU A 139 -2.34 1.50 0.03
CA GLU A 139 -3.50 0.62 0.14
C GLU A 139 -3.27 -0.54 1.11
N GLN A 140 -2.04 -1.07 1.16
CA GLN A 140 -1.72 -2.30 1.88
C GLN A 140 -1.08 -2.08 3.26
N HIS A 141 -0.73 -0.83 3.65
CA HIS A 141 0.07 -0.57 4.85
C HIS A 141 -0.57 -1.08 6.15
N LEU A 142 -1.91 -1.16 6.23
CA LEU A 142 -2.60 -1.67 7.42
C LEU A 142 -2.66 -3.19 7.49
N ARG A 143 -2.50 -3.88 6.37
CA ARG A 143 -2.73 -5.32 6.28
C ARG A 143 -1.82 -6.13 7.23
N PRO A 144 -0.51 -5.86 7.35
CA PRO A 144 0.37 -6.56 8.27
C PRO A 144 -0.06 -6.49 9.75
N HIS A 145 -0.73 -5.41 10.16
CA HIS A 145 -1.23 -5.29 11.53
C HIS A 145 -2.31 -6.33 11.88
N THR A 146 -2.91 -6.97 10.88
CA THR A 146 -3.90 -8.06 11.08
C THR A 146 -3.25 -9.42 11.25
N PHE A 147 -1.92 -9.57 11.10
CA PHE A 147 -1.21 -10.84 11.23
C PHE A 147 -1.43 -11.49 12.61
N LYS A 148 -1.42 -10.71 13.67
CA LYS A 148 -1.71 -11.15 15.04
C LYS A 148 -3.08 -11.81 15.23
N MET A 149 -3.98 -11.69 14.26
CA MET A 149 -5.31 -12.32 14.25
C MET A 149 -5.25 -13.78 13.76
N GLY A 150 -4.06 -14.32 13.49
CA GLY A 150 -3.84 -15.69 13.05
C GLY A 150 -3.99 -15.87 11.54
N TRP A 151 -3.03 -15.38 10.76
CA TRP A 151 -3.02 -15.63 9.31
C TRP A 151 -2.76 -17.10 9.00
N THR A 152 -3.60 -17.67 8.14
CA THR A 152 -3.36 -18.96 7.49
C THR A 152 -2.28 -18.83 6.41
N ASP A 153 -1.75 -19.94 5.92
CA ASP A 153 -0.83 -19.96 4.76
C ASP A 153 -1.45 -19.30 3.54
N SER A 154 -2.76 -19.48 3.33
CA SER A 154 -3.52 -18.78 2.30
C SER A 154 -3.46 -17.25 2.44
N ALA A 155 -3.64 -16.74 3.66
CA ALA A 155 -3.56 -15.29 3.91
C ALA A 155 -2.14 -14.75 3.67
N VAL A 156 -1.11 -15.53 4.03
CA VAL A 156 0.31 -15.19 3.78
C VAL A 156 0.58 -15.20 2.27
N ARG A 157 0.17 -16.23 1.54
CA ARG A 157 0.29 -16.28 0.07
C ARG A 157 -0.37 -15.07 -0.59
N ARG A 158 -1.61 -14.77 -0.18
CA ARG A 158 -2.35 -13.61 -0.68
C ARG A 158 -1.60 -12.31 -0.45
N TYR A 159 -1.03 -12.11 0.74
CA TYR A 159 -0.25 -10.92 1.04
C TYR A 159 0.99 -10.80 0.15
N ILE A 160 1.75 -11.90 -0.03
CA ILE A 160 2.94 -11.94 -0.88
C ILE A 160 2.58 -11.61 -2.34
N VAL A 161 1.51 -12.21 -2.85
CA VAL A 161 1.06 -12.03 -4.24
C VAL A 161 0.57 -10.61 -4.48
N ASP A 162 -0.26 -10.08 -3.59
CA ASP A 162 -0.84 -8.74 -3.72
C ASP A 162 0.23 -7.65 -3.60
N ALA A 163 1.21 -7.82 -2.70
CA ALA A 163 2.34 -6.91 -2.55
C ALA A 163 3.34 -7.01 -3.72
N GLY A 164 3.50 -8.22 -4.29
CA GLY A 164 4.38 -8.49 -5.42
C GLY A 164 5.81 -7.99 -5.18
N HIS A 165 6.36 -7.24 -6.13
CA HIS A 165 7.71 -6.68 -6.04
C HIS A 165 7.88 -5.57 -4.98
N MET A 166 6.78 -5.08 -4.41
CA MET A 166 6.79 -4.07 -3.36
C MET A 166 6.76 -4.66 -1.94
N LEU A 167 6.81 -5.99 -1.79
CA LEU A 167 6.67 -6.67 -0.50
C LEU A 167 7.69 -6.20 0.55
N GLU A 168 8.95 -6.08 0.15
CA GLU A 168 10.01 -5.60 1.05
C GLU A 168 9.78 -4.13 1.46
N ASP A 169 9.45 -3.26 0.50
CA ASP A 169 9.15 -1.86 0.77
C ASP A 169 7.93 -1.71 1.67
N LEU A 170 6.90 -2.55 1.47
CA LEU A 170 5.71 -2.55 2.30
C LEU A 170 6.03 -2.96 3.74
N ASN A 171 6.83 -4.00 3.94
CA ASN A 171 7.26 -4.42 5.28
C ASN A 171 8.09 -3.33 5.97
N GLN A 172 8.99 -2.65 5.23
CA GLN A 172 9.77 -1.54 5.76
C GLN A 172 8.88 -0.34 6.15
N LEU A 173 7.86 -0.01 5.34
CA LEU A 173 6.90 1.04 5.65
C LEU A 173 6.15 0.73 6.96
N VAL A 174 5.62 -0.49 7.08
CA VAL A 174 4.85 -0.90 8.27
C VAL A 174 5.72 -0.91 9.54
N ARG A 175 6.99 -1.30 9.44
CA ARG A 175 7.93 -1.19 10.56
C ARG A 175 8.19 0.26 10.97
N ALA A 176 8.34 1.15 9.99
CA ALA A 176 8.53 2.58 10.25
C ALA A 176 7.31 3.25 10.87
N ASP A 177 6.10 2.76 10.54
CA ASP A 177 4.81 3.25 11.04
C ASP A 177 4.61 3.01 12.55
N VAL A 178 5.37 2.11 13.16
CA VAL A 178 5.35 1.85 14.61
C VAL A 178 5.97 3.02 15.37
N THR A 179 5.21 4.09 15.60
CA THR A 179 5.69 5.32 16.28
C THR A 179 5.26 5.45 17.75
N THR A 180 4.68 4.41 18.33
CA THR A 180 4.25 4.42 19.73
C THR A 180 5.43 4.62 20.70
N LYS A 181 5.23 5.48 21.71
CA LYS A 181 6.21 5.71 22.79
C LYS A 181 6.18 4.58 23.86
N ASN A 182 5.15 3.77 23.87
CA ASN A 182 5.04 2.62 24.78
C ASN A 182 5.97 1.49 24.28
N LYS A 183 7.07 1.27 25.00
CA LYS A 183 8.10 0.29 24.64
C LYS A 183 7.58 -1.15 24.60
N THR A 184 6.70 -1.54 25.54
CA THR A 184 6.09 -2.88 25.57
C THR A 184 5.23 -3.10 24.33
N LYS A 185 4.34 -2.14 24.05
CA LYS A 185 3.49 -2.20 22.86
C LYS A 185 4.30 -2.18 21.56
N ALA A 186 5.36 -1.36 21.48
CA ALA A 186 6.26 -1.35 20.34
C ALA A 186 6.91 -2.71 20.11
N LYS A 187 7.42 -3.31 21.20
CA LYS A 187 8.03 -4.65 21.16
C LYS A 187 7.05 -5.71 20.66
N GLU A 188 5.84 -5.76 21.20
CA GLU A 188 4.80 -6.71 20.76
C GLU A 188 4.50 -6.57 19.26
N ILE A 189 4.44 -5.33 18.74
CA ILE A 189 4.21 -5.11 17.30
C ILE A 189 5.40 -5.59 16.47
N TYR A 190 6.65 -5.29 16.90
CA TYR A 190 7.83 -5.76 16.17
C TYR A 190 7.97 -7.27 16.22
N ASP A 191 7.72 -7.91 17.37
CA ASP A 191 7.74 -9.38 17.51
C ASP A 191 6.73 -10.03 16.53
N ASN A 192 5.52 -9.45 16.37
CA ASN A 192 4.52 -9.92 15.41
C ASN A 192 4.96 -9.71 13.94
N LEU A 193 5.65 -8.60 13.63
CA LEU A 193 6.17 -8.35 12.29
C LEU A 193 7.33 -9.29 11.96
N ASP A 194 8.20 -9.59 12.92
CA ASP A 194 9.30 -10.55 12.76
C ASP A 194 8.76 -11.96 12.49
N GLU A 195 7.72 -12.37 13.22
CA GLU A 195 7.05 -13.66 13.01
C GLU A 195 6.36 -13.71 11.64
N MET A 196 5.71 -12.64 11.24
CA MET A 196 5.09 -12.53 9.89
C MET A 196 6.15 -12.67 8.78
N GLU A 197 7.28 -11.97 8.90
CA GLU A 197 8.35 -12.06 7.90
C GLU A 197 8.98 -13.45 7.85
N LYS A 198 9.19 -14.08 9.01
CA LYS A 198 9.62 -15.49 9.08
C LYS A 198 8.62 -16.41 8.36
N ARG A 199 7.33 -16.21 8.61
CA ARG A 199 6.28 -17.00 7.96
C ARG A 199 6.22 -16.78 6.45
N ILE A 200 6.45 -15.56 5.99
CA ILE A 200 6.59 -15.24 4.57
C ILE A 200 7.72 -16.05 3.94
N GLU A 201 8.90 -16.09 4.57
CA GLU A 201 10.03 -16.86 4.04
C GLU A 201 9.78 -18.38 4.06
N GLU A 202 9.12 -18.91 5.09
CA GLU A 202 8.71 -20.31 5.14
C GLU A 202 7.76 -20.68 4.00
N VAL A 203 6.76 -19.83 3.73
CA VAL A 203 5.80 -20.06 2.63
C VAL A 203 6.48 -19.92 1.27
N LYS A 204 7.38 -18.95 1.09
CA LYS A 204 8.18 -18.83 -0.14
C LYS A 204 9.09 -20.03 -0.38
N ALA A 205 9.69 -20.57 0.67
CA ALA A 205 10.58 -21.73 0.57
C ALA A 205 9.83 -23.03 0.23
N LYS A 206 8.60 -23.17 0.73
CA LYS A 206 7.74 -24.34 0.42
C LYS A 206 7.16 -24.28 -0.99
N GLU A 207 6.86 -23.07 -1.44
CA GLU A 207 6.16 -22.84 -2.69
C GLU A 207 6.98 -21.85 -3.54
N GLU A 208 7.33 -22.20 -4.77
CA GLU A 208 7.95 -21.24 -5.71
C GLU A 208 6.95 -20.11 -6.09
N LEU A 209 6.63 -19.26 -5.13
CA LEU A 209 5.58 -18.23 -5.27
C LEU A 209 5.81 -17.22 -6.40
N SER A 210 7.06 -17.05 -6.83
CA SER A 210 7.37 -16.28 -8.05
C SER A 210 6.81 -16.89 -9.33
N LYS A 211 6.41 -18.17 -9.27
CA LYS A 211 5.85 -18.95 -10.37
C LYS A 211 4.41 -19.40 -10.09
N ILE A 212 3.67 -18.72 -9.23
CA ILE A 212 2.26 -19.05 -9.02
C ILE A 212 1.54 -18.91 -10.36
N ARG A 213 1.22 -20.08 -10.92
CA ARG A 213 0.37 -20.22 -12.12
C ARG A 213 -0.74 -21.20 -11.79
N PRO A 214 -1.93 -21.00 -12.35
CA PRO A 214 -2.97 -22.04 -12.33
C PRO A 214 -2.44 -23.36 -12.86
N ALA A 215 -2.96 -24.47 -12.36
CA ALA A 215 -2.58 -25.80 -12.82
C ALA A 215 -2.95 -26.07 -14.31
N LEU A 216 -3.88 -25.27 -14.86
CA LEU A 216 -4.25 -25.26 -16.27
C LEU A 216 -3.89 -23.91 -16.90
N SER A 217 -3.38 -23.96 -18.12
CA SER A 217 -3.15 -22.77 -18.95
C SER A 217 -4.42 -22.33 -19.69
N GLY A 218 -4.43 -21.09 -20.19
CA GLY A 218 -5.53 -20.60 -21.03
C GLY A 218 -5.74 -21.44 -22.30
N ASP A 219 -4.65 -21.97 -22.88
CA ASP A 219 -4.73 -22.84 -24.07
C ASP A 219 -5.37 -24.18 -23.74
N GLU A 220 -5.05 -24.80 -22.60
CA GLU A 220 -5.69 -26.05 -22.14
C GLU A 220 -7.19 -25.83 -21.88
N ILE A 221 -7.58 -24.69 -21.31
CA ILE A 221 -8.99 -24.32 -21.10
C ILE A 221 -9.71 -24.12 -22.42
N MET A 222 -9.14 -23.37 -23.34
CA MET A 222 -9.74 -23.14 -24.66
C MET A 222 -9.94 -24.46 -25.42
N LYS A 223 -8.96 -25.35 -25.35
CA LYS A 223 -9.02 -26.67 -25.97
C LYS A 223 -10.07 -27.55 -25.32
N HIS A 224 -10.13 -27.60 -23.98
CA HIS A 224 -11.08 -28.47 -23.24
C HIS A 224 -12.55 -28.08 -23.50
N PHE A 225 -12.83 -26.77 -23.45
CA PHE A 225 -14.20 -26.26 -23.63
C PHE A 225 -14.56 -25.91 -25.07
N ASN A 226 -13.63 -26.10 -26.03
CA ASN A 226 -13.78 -25.71 -27.43
C ASN A 226 -14.26 -24.26 -27.61
N ILE A 227 -13.62 -23.31 -26.91
CA ILE A 227 -13.93 -21.87 -26.95
C ILE A 227 -12.76 -21.07 -27.48
N GLN A 228 -13.08 -19.90 -28.05
CA GLN A 228 -12.09 -18.93 -28.52
C GLN A 228 -11.57 -18.06 -27.36
N PRO A 229 -10.38 -17.40 -27.53
CA PRO A 229 -9.90 -16.41 -26.58
C PRO A 229 -10.96 -15.34 -26.30
N GLY A 230 -11.25 -15.08 -25.03
CA GLY A 230 -12.28 -14.11 -24.68
C GLY A 230 -12.60 -14.06 -23.17
N PRO A 231 -13.63 -13.29 -22.81
CA PRO A 231 -13.98 -13.04 -21.40
C PRO A 231 -14.22 -14.33 -20.59
N LYS A 232 -14.80 -15.37 -21.19
CA LYS A 232 -15.05 -16.66 -20.52
C LYS A 232 -13.75 -17.32 -20.05
N VAL A 233 -12.72 -17.34 -20.92
CA VAL A 233 -11.39 -17.86 -20.55
C VAL A 233 -10.83 -17.05 -19.38
N GLY A 234 -10.99 -15.71 -19.42
CA GLY A 234 -10.52 -14.83 -18.35
C GLY A 234 -11.18 -15.11 -16.99
N VAL A 235 -12.47 -15.40 -16.98
CA VAL A 235 -13.21 -15.73 -15.73
C VAL A 235 -12.73 -17.06 -15.17
N ILE A 236 -12.59 -18.10 -16.01
CA ILE A 236 -12.08 -19.41 -15.58
C ILE A 236 -10.64 -19.29 -15.06
N MET A 237 -9.76 -18.61 -15.79
CA MET A 237 -8.38 -18.39 -15.36
C MET A 237 -8.31 -17.67 -14.03
N LYS A 238 -9.19 -16.71 -13.79
CA LYS A 238 -9.26 -16.00 -12.51
C LYS A 238 -9.69 -16.93 -11.37
N ALA A 239 -10.69 -17.79 -11.59
CA ALA A 239 -11.14 -18.76 -10.59
C ALA A 239 -10.01 -19.75 -10.23
N LEU A 240 -9.30 -20.28 -11.23
CA LEU A 240 -8.15 -21.17 -11.02
C LEU A 240 -6.98 -20.48 -10.31
N TYR A 241 -6.74 -19.21 -10.60
CA TYR A 241 -5.72 -18.43 -9.91
C TYR A 241 -6.08 -18.21 -8.43
N GLU A 242 -7.35 -17.90 -8.13
CA GLU A 242 -7.85 -17.80 -6.77
C GLU A 242 -7.73 -19.12 -6.01
N GLN A 243 -8.07 -20.26 -6.65
CA GLN A 243 -7.85 -21.57 -6.07
C GLN A 243 -6.38 -21.79 -5.72
N ARG A 244 -5.46 -21.51 -6.65
CA ARG A 244 -4.01 -21.67 -6.42
C ARG A 244 -3.51 -20.87 -5.23
N ILE A 245 -4.03 -19.66 -5.02
CA ILE A 245 -3.68 -18.82 -3.87
C ILE A 245 -4.27 -19.40 -2.57
N ASN A 246 -5.52 -19.86 -2.59
CA ASN A 246 -6.21 -20.31 -1.39
C ASN A 246 -5.73 -21.69 -0.93
N ASP A 247 -5.59 -22.62 -1.85
CA ASP A 247 -5.39 -24.05 -1.56
C ASP A 247 -3.92 -24.49 -1.71
N GLY A 248 -3.07 -23.65 -2.33
CA GLY A 248 -1.70 -23.99 -2.65
C GLY A 248 -1.60 -24.78 -3.97
N GLU A 249 -0.66 -25.72 -4.09
CA GLU A 249 -0.59 -26.60 -5.25
C GLU A 249 -1.80 -27.53 -5.31
N VAL A 250 -2.48 -27.52 -6.45
CA VAL A 250 -3.62 -28.38 -6.76
C VAL A 250 -3.30 -29.24 -7.98
N SER A 251 -3.88 -30.43 -8.05
CA SER A 251 -3.76 -31.29 -9.21
C SER A 251 -4.46 -30.71 -10.45
N LYS A 252 -4.10 -31.18 -11.64
CA LYS A 252 -4.81 -30.78 -12.87
C LYS A 252 -6.27 -31.23 -12.86
N GLU A 253 -6.57 -32.36 -12.24
CA GLU A 253 -7.91 -32.92 -12.09
C GLU A 253 -8.81 -31.98 -11.26
N GLU A 254 -8.32 -31.53 -10.10
CA GLU A 254 -9.04 -30.58 -9.22
C GLU A 254 -9.24 -29.22 -9.91
N ALA A 255 -8.21 -28.74 -10.62
CA ALA A 255 -8.32 -27.50 -11.38
C ALA A 255 -9.34 -27.63 -12.54
N LEU A 256 -9.43 -28.80 -13.19
CA LEU A 256 -10.38 -29.06 -14.26
C LEU A 256 -11.82 -29.09 -13.73
N GLN A 257 -12.05 -29.69 -12.56
CA GLN A 257 -13.36 -29.69 -11.92
C GLN A 257 -13.85 -28.27 -11.63
N LEU A 258 -12.99 -27.41 -11.05
CA LEU A 258 -13.32 -26.01 -10.81
C LEU A 258 -13.58 -25.25 -12.12
N ALA A 259 -12.78 -25.52 -13.16
CA ALA A 259 -12.97 -24.90 -14.47
C ALA A 259 -14.34 -25.29 -15.08
N GLU A 260 -14.76 -26.56 -14.97
CA GLU A 260 -16.05 -27.05 -15.44
C GLU A 260 -17.22 -26.44 -14.67
N GLU A 261 -17.13 -26.35 -13.32
CA GLU A 261 -18.12 -25.69 -12.49
C GLU A 261 -18.24 -24.20 -12.84
N THR A 262 -17.10 -23.53 -13.01
CA THR A 262 -17.07 -22.13 -13.40
C THR A 262 -17.69 -21.93 -14.77
N PHE A 263 -17.37 -22.79 -15.74
CA PHE A 263 -17.90 -22.69 -17.10
C PHE A 263 -19.41 -22.92 -17.18
N LYS A 264 -19.97 -23.82 -16.36
CA LYS A 264 -21.43 -24.05 -16.28
C LYS A 264 -22.21 -22.83 -15.80
N ASN A 265 -21.56 -21.93 -15.07
CA ASN A 265 -22.16 -20.73 -14.50
C ASN A 265 -21.94 -19.46 -15.38
N LEU A 266 -21.38 -19.60 -16.60
CA LEU A 266 -21.12 -18.53 -17.57
C LEU A 266 -22.08 -18.52 -18.73
#